data_9eb983be167bdeb215a68452824791ed
#
_entry.id   9eb983be167bdeb215a68452824791ed
#
_cell.length_a   1.000
_cell.length_b   1.000
_cell.length_c   1.000
_cell.angle_alpha   90.00
_cell.angle_beta   90.00
_cell.angle_gamma   90.00
#
_symmetry.space_group_name_H-M   'P 1'
#
loop_
_entity.id
_entity.type
_entity.pdbx_description
1 polymer ?
#
loop_
_entity_poly.entity_id
_entity_poly.type
_entity_poly.pdbx_seq_one_letter_code
_entity_poly.pdbx_strand_id
1 'polypeptide(L)'
;MANFYTDNRDLVFTLKNLDLEEAVTMKEENFRFAKEFENAPVDYADACDNYDRVLKVVGEICAERIAPRSRQVDEEGPHFENGVVTYHPLTVQNLKDLTQADVMGVVLPHRYGGLNFPATIYTAITEMVSRADASLQNLVGLQDIAETICEFGSEEQRQAYLPRFAKGEIDGSMDLTEPDSGSDLQSVRLRAYQDKDGNWFLNGMKRFITNGCAKCHLVLARSEEGTTDGRGLSMFIAEACPQLVVRRIEHKLGIHGVATAELQYNDVPAQLCGQRRRGLTRYVMSLMNGARVAISAQALGIAEAAYFEAKKYASEREQFKKSI
;
A
#
# COMPACT_ATOMS: atom_id res chain seq x y z
N MET A 1 6.62 15.77 -23.03
CA MET A 1 6.15 15.64 -21.62
C MET A 1 7.12 14.73 -20.89
N ALA A 2 7.48 15.07 -19.66
CA ALA A 2 8.36 14.22 -18.86
C ALA A 2 7.61 12.93 -18.44
N ASN A 3 8.33 11.82 -18.31
CA ASN A 3 7.72 10.54 -17.99
C ASN A 3 8.70 9.69 -17.18
N PHE A 4 8.36 9.37 -15.93
CA PHE A 4 9.27 8.63 -15.05
C PHE A 4 9.52 7.18 -15.47
N TYR A 5 8.72 6.62 -16.38
CA TYR A 5 8.97 5.34 -17.00
C TYR A 5 9.87 5.47 -18.23
N THR A 6 9.41 6.19 -19.26
CA THR A 6 10.11 6.21 -20.57
C THR A 6 11.45 6.94 -20.51
N ASP A 7 11.61 7.89 -19.58
CA ASP A 7 12.85 8.65 -19.38
C ASP A 7 13.86 7.90 -18.49
N ASN A 8 13.43 6.84 -17.79
CA ASN A 8 14.29 5.93 -17.03
C ASN A 8 14.70 4.73 -17.88
N ARG A 9 15.85 4.86 -18.55
CA ARG A 9 16.35 3.81 -19.45
C ARG A 9 16.69 2.52 -18.76
N ASP A 10 17.12 2.57 -17.50
CA ASP A 10 17.49 1.40 -16.72
C ASP A 10 16.25 0.59 -16.33
N LEU A 11 15.17 1.28 -15.91
CA LEU A 11 13.89 0.65 -15.62
C LEU A 11 13.29 -0.01 -16.87
N VAL A 12 13.24 0.70 -17.99
CA VAL A 12 12.75 0.17 -19.28
C VAL A 12 13.58 -1.04 -19.73
N PHE A 13 14.92 -0.93 -19.63
CA PHE A 13 15.82 -2.02 -19.99
C PHE A 13 15.57 -3.26 -19.11
N THR A 14 15.49 -3.07 -17.81
CA THR A 14 15.29 -4.16 -16.86
C THR A 14 13.98 -4.88 -17.16
N LEU A 15 12.88 -4.17 -17.27
CA LEU A 15 11.56 -4.78 -17.50
C LEU A 15 11.45 -5.49 -18.84
N LYS A 16 12.10 -4.96 -19.89
CA LYS A 16 12.10 -5.59 -21.24
C LYS A 16 12.97 -6.84 -21.33
N ASN A 17 13.94 -7.02 -20.42
CA ASN A 17 14.86 -8.15 -20.44
C ASN A 17 14.60 -9.17 -19.32
N LEU A 18 13.63 -8.92 -18.44
CA LEU A 18 13.14 -9.92 -17.50
C LEU A 18 12.24 -10.93 -18.20
N ASP A 19 12.56 -12.20 -18.02
CA ASP A 19 11.66 -13.27 -18.42
C ASP A 19 10.59 -13.47 -17.34
N LEU A 20 9.38 -13.04 -17.66
CA LEU A 20 8.21 -13.14 -16.78
C LEU A 20 7.16 -14.11 -17.34
N GLU A 21 7.42 -14.78 -18.46
CA GLU A 21 6.40 -15.55 -19.19
C GLU A 21 5.78 -16.65 -18.33
N GLU A 22 6.60 -17.44 -17.63
CA GLU A 22 6.10 -18.50 -16.74
C GLU A 22 5.24 -17.94 -15.62
N ALA A 23 5.72 -16.88 -14.94
CA ALA A 23 5.02 -16.27 -13.81
C ALA A 23 3.67 -15.64 -14.25
N VAL A 24 3.66 -14.98 -15.39
CA VAL A 24 2.44 -14.36 -15.96
C VAL A 24 1.47 -15.43 -16.41
N THR A 25 1.95 -16.47 -17.11
CA THR A 25 1.13 -17.61 -17.54
C THR A 25 0.46 -18.30 -16.35
N MET A 26 1.19 -18.50 -15.25
CA MET A 26 0.63 -19.07 -14.03
C MET A 26 -0.41 -18.14 -13.39
N LYS A 27 -0.11 -16.83 -13.30
CA LYS A 27 -1.02 -15.83 -12.68
C LYS A 27 -2.29 -15.65 -13.49
N GLU A 28 -2.22 -15.70 -14.82
CA GLU A 28 -3.37 -15.64 -15.74
C GLU A 28 -4.03 -17.01 -15.99
N GLU A 29 -3.60 -18.06 -15.27
CA GLU A 29 -4.10 -19.42 -15.38
C GLU A 29 -4.18 -19.90 -16.86
N ASN A 30 -3.07 -19.77 -17.58
CA ASN A 30 -2.94 -19.99 -19.01
C ASN A 30 -3.88 -19.09 -19.84
N PHE A 31 -4.01 -17.82 -19.44
CA PHE A 31 -4.80 -16.78 -20.12
C PHE A 31 -6.29 -17.13 -20.29
N ARG A 32 -6.82 -17.99 -19.41
CA ARG A 32 -8.24 -18.36 -19.44
C ARG A 32 -9.18 -17.19 -19.17
N PHE A 33 -8.71 -16.20 -18.41
CA PHE A 33 -9.50 -15.04 -18.00
C PHE A 33 -9.88 -14.12 -19.16
N ALA A 34 -9.16 -14.15 -20.30
CA ALA A 34 -9.47 -13.39 -21.50
C ALA A 34 -10.89 -13.63 -22.04
N LYS A 35 -11.50 -14.77 -21.70
CA LYS A 35 -12.88 -15.11 -22.11
C LYS A 35 -13.94 -14.58 -21.13
N GLU A 36 -13.52 -14.17 -19.95
CA GLU A 36 -14.40 -13.79 -18.83
C GLU A 36 -14.35 -12.28 -18.55
N PHE A 37 -13.18 -11.65 -18.76
CA PHE A 37 -12.93 -10.24 -18.42
C PHE A 37 -12.32 -9.51 -19.61
N GLU A 38 -12.87 -8.36 -19.97
CA GLU A 38 -12.45 -7.56 -21.13
C GLU A 38 -11.00 -7.04 -20.99
N ASN A 39 -10.54 -6.78 -19.77
CA ASN A 39 -9.20 -6.28 -19.46
C ASN A 39 -8.16 -7.38 -19.24
N ALA A 40 -8.53 -8.66 -19.32
CA ALA A 40 -7.60 -9.76 -19.17
C ALA A 40 -6.85 -10.05 -20.48
N PRO A 41 -5.51 -10.28 -20.41
CA PRO A 41 -4.71 -10.50 -21.60
C PRO A 41 -5.03 -11.84 -22.26
N VAL A 42 -4.90 -11.89 -23.60
CA VAL A 42 -5.15 -13.12 -24.37
C VAL A 42 -3.91 -14.02 -24.44
N ASP A 43 -2.72 -13.45 -24.28
CA ASP A 43 -1.44 -14.15 -24.25
C ASP A 43 -0.37 -13.31 -23.54
N TYR A 44 0.86 -13.81 -23.47
CA TYR A 44 1.97 -13.12 -22.82
C TYR A 44 2.37 -11.79 -23.51
N ALA A 45 2.30 -11.75 -24.83
CA ALA A 45 2.63 -10.54 -25.59
C ALA A 45 1.62 -9.42 -25.28
N ASP A 46 0.34 -9.74 -25.27
CA ASP A 46 -0.73 -8.79 -24.88
C ASP A 46 -0.60 -8.36 -23.42
N ALA A 47 -0.23 -9.27 -22.52
CA ALA A 47 0.08 -8.90 -21.13
C ALA A 47 1.22 -7.87 -21.04
N CYS A 48 2.32 -8.09 -21.77
CA CYS A 48 3.45 -7.15 -21.82
C CYS A 48 3.05 -5.79 -22.39
N ASP A 49 2.20 -5.75 -23.41
CA ASP A 49 1.68 -4.50 -23.99
C ASP A 49 0.78 -3.76 -22.99
N ASN A 50 -0.02 -4.48 -22.20
CA ASN A 50 -0.82 -3.92 -21.11
C ASN A 50 0.05 -3.31 -20.02
N TYR A 51 1.11 -4.00 -19.61
CA TYR A 51 2.07 -3.49 -18.61
C TYR A 51 2.74 -2.20 -19.10
N ASP A 52 3.26 -2.19 -20.33
CA ASP A 52 3.92 -1.03 -20.92
C ASP A 52 2.98 0.18 -21.01
N ARG A 53 1.71 -0.04 -21.38
CA ARG A 53 0.68 1.02 -21.41
C ARG A 53 0.43 1.62 -20.03
N VAL A 54 0.19 0.80 -19.02
CA VAL A 54 -0.07 1.28 -17.66
C VAL A 54 1.16 1.99 -17.09
N LEU A 55 2.37 1.44 -17.27
CA LEU A 55 3.61 2.07 -16.81
C LEU A 55 3.85 3.44 -17.47
N LYS A 56 3.52 3.61 -18.76
CA LYS A 56 3.59 4.91 -19.43
C LYS A 56 2.63 5.92 -18.83
N VAL A 57 1.38 5.52 -18.59
CA VAL A 57 0.36 6.39 -17.98
C VAL A 57 0.77 6.80 -16.57
N VAL A 58 1.21 5.84 -15.74
CA VAL A 58 1.66 6.11 -14.37
C VAL A 58 2.91 6.99 -14.37
N GLY A 59 3.87 6.71 -15.26
CA GLY A 59 5.08 7.51 -15.39
C GLY A 59 4.81 8.99 -15.76
N GLU A 60 3.83 9.24 -16.63
CA GLU A 60 3.37 10.60 -16.95
C GLU A 60 2.68 11.27 -15.76
N ILE A 61 1.75 10.58 -15.09
CA ILE A 61 1.07 11.10 -13.90
C ILE A 61 2.09 11.45 -12.82
N CYS A 62 3.06 10.60 -12.56
CA CYS A 62 4.12 10.82 -11.58
C CYS A 62 4.96 12.06 -11.91
N ALA A 63 5.40 12.19 -13.16
CA ALA A 63 6.29 13.28 -13.59
C ALA A 63 5.58 14.64 -13.71
N GLU A 64 4.39 14.67 -14.33
CA GLU A 64 3.72 15.91 -14.70
C GLU A 64 2.73 16.42 -13.65
N ARG A 65 2.23 15.52 -12.76
CA ARG A 65 1.21 15.90 -11.79
C ARG A 65 1.68 15.74 -10.35
N ILE A 66 2.23 14.58 -9.97
CA ILE A 66 2.54 14.26 -8.57
C ILE A 66 3.83 14.99 -8.14
N ALA A 67 4.93 14.81 -8.86
CA ALA A 67 6.23 15.39 -8.49
C ALA A 67 6.19 16.93 -8.30
N PRO A 68 5.49 17.71 -9.16
CA PRO A 68 5.39 19.16 -8.95
C PRO A 68 4.64 19.58 -7.68
N ARG A 69 3.80 18.69 -7.13
CA ARG A 69 2.99 18.95 -5.93
C ARG A 69 3.63 18.47 -4.65
N SER A 70 4.64 17.57 -4.75
CA SER A 70 5.21 16.85 -3.61
C SER A 70 5.79 17.76 -2.52
N ARG A 71 6.46 18.85 -2.92
CA ARG A 71 7.03 19.82 -1.98
C ARG A 71 5.97 20.46 -1.09
N GLN A 72 4.87 20.93 -1.67
CA GLN A 72 3.80 21.56 -0.90
C GLN A 72 3.11 20.53 0.01
N VAL A 73 2.89 19.32 -0.48
CA VAL A 73 2.34 18.21 0.32
C VAL A 73 3.22 17.89 1.53
N ASP A 74 4.55 17.86 1.35
CA ASP A 74 5.47 17.55 2.46
C ASP A 74 5.58 18.71 3.47
N GLU A 75 5.59 19.97 2.99
CA GLU A 75 5.69 21.15 3.86
C GLU A 75 4.42 21.36 4.71
N GLU A 76 3.24 21.13 4.15
CA GLU A 76 1.95 21.36 4.84
C GLU A 76 1.41 20.12 5.56
N GLY A 77 1.59 18.93 4.99
CA GLY A 77 1.19 17.65 5.57
C GLY A 77 -0.33 17.49 5.80
N PRO A 78 -0.74 16.41 6.47
CA PRO A 78 -2.10 16.20 6.93
C PRO A 78 -2.41 17.05 8.18
N HIS A 79 -3.63 17.54 8.26
CA HIS A 79 -4.14 18.25 9.44
C HIS A 79 -4.88 17.30 10.38
N PHE A 80 -4.69 17.48 11.69
CA PHE A 80 -5.38 16.71 12.72
C PHE A 80 -6.09 17.66 13.70
N GLU A 81 -7.40 17.52 13.78
CA GLU A 81 -8.22 18.31 14.70
C GLU A 81 -9.41 17.47 15.20
N ASN A 82 -9.65 17.51 16.52
CA ASN A 82 -10.80 16.87 17.17
C ASN A 82 -11.00 15.37 16.82
N GLY A 83 -9.88 14.63 16.70
CA GLY A 83 -9.92 13.20 16.36
C GLY A 83 -10.04 12.91 14.87
N VAL A 84 -10.08 13.92 14.02
CA VAL A 84 -10.22 13.79 12.57
C VAL A 84 -8.90 14.16 11.89
N VAL A 85 -8.46 13.30 10.98
CA VAL A 85 -7.34 13.56 10.07
C VAL A 85 -7.88 14.00 8.72
N THR A 86 -7.38 15.12 8.22
CA THR A 86 -7.68 15.62 6.87
C THR A 86 -6.39 15.67 6.07
N TYR A 87 -6.34 14.92 4.98
CA TYR A 87 -5.20 14.97 4.06
C TYR A 87 -5.19 16.28 3.27
N HIS A 88 -3.97 16.70 2.92
CA HIS A 88 -3.78 17.84 2.03
C HIS A 88 -4.56 17.66 0.71
N PRO A 89 -5.24 18.70 0.17
CA PRO A 89 -6.03 18.58 -1.05
C PRO A 89 -5.27 18.00 -2.26
N LEU A 90 -3.99 18.32 -2.38
CA LEU A 90 -3.14 17.77 -3.44
C LEU A 90 -2.85 16.27 -3.24
N THR A 91 -2.74 15.78 -1.99
CA THR A 91 -2.66 14.33 -1.72
C THR A 91 -3.93 13.62 -2.20
N VAL A 92 -5.10 14.18 -1.88
CA VAL A 92 -6.38 13.63 -2.34
C VAL A 92 -6.47 13.63 -3.86
N GLN A 93 -6.01 14.72 -4.52
CA GLN A 93 -5.98 14.80 -5.98
C GLN A 93 -5.01 13.77 -6.60
N ASN A 94 -3.83 13.59 -6.01
CA ASN A 94 -2.83 12.60 -6.45
C ASN A 94 -3.38 11.17 -6.36
N LEU A 95 -4.05 10.82 -5.24
CA LEU A 95 -4.72 9.53 -5.09
C LEU A 95 -5.80 9.33 -6.16
N LYS A 96 -6.59 10.39 -6.44
CA LYS A 96 -7.61 10.33 -7.50
C LYS A 96 -7.00 10.12 -8.88
N ASP A 97 -5.90 10.81 -9.20
CA ASP A 97 -5.19 10.65 -10.48
C ASP A 97 -4.70 9.20 -10.67
N LEU A 98 -4.15 8.58 -9.61
CA LEU A 98 -3.72 7.17 -9.63
C LEU A 98 -4.90 6.17 -9.64
N THR A 99 -5.99 6.47 -8.94
CA THR A 99 -7.22 5.66 -8.97
C THR A 99 -7.82 5.62 -10.38
N GLN A 100 -7.83 6.75 -11.09
CA GLN A 100 -8.30 6.82 -12.48
C GLN A 100 -7.41 6.07 -13.48
N ALA A 101 -6.19 5.73 -13.08
CA ALA A 101 -5.27 4.90 -13.84
C ALA A 101 -5.26 3.42 -13.36
N ASP A 102 -6.29 3.00 -12.62
CA ASP A 102 -6.48 1.64 -12.06
C ASP A 102 -5.33 1.12 -11.18
N VAL A 103 -4.49 2.03 -10.64
CA VAL A 103 -3.34 1.64 -9.81
C VAL A 103 -3.78 0.98 -8.50
N MET A 104 -4.94 1.36 -7.94
CA MET A 104 -5.41 0.85 -6.64
C MET A 104 -5.73 -0.65 -6.66
N GLY A 105 -6.11 -1.20 -7.82
CA GLY A 105 -6.41 -2.62 -8.01
C GLY A 105 -5.39 -3.36 -8.84
N VAL A 106 -4.22 -2.78 -9.11
CA VAL A 106 -3.27 -3.29 -10.12
C VAL A 106 -2.87 -4.76 -9.92
N VAL A 107 -2.70 -5.22 -8.69
CA VAL A 107 -2.29 -6.60 -8.36
C VAL A 107 -3.47 -7.53 -8.06
N LEU A 108 -4.66 -6.98 -7.81
CA LEU A 108 -5.84 -7.75 -7.45
C LEU A 108 -6.39 -8.53 -8.65
N PRO A 109 -6.96 -9.73 -8.43
CA PRO A 109 -7.52 -10.53 -9.50
C PRO A 109 -8.64 -9.82 -10.28
N HIS A 110 -8.75 -10.13 -11.57
CA HIS A 110 -9.78 -9.58 -12.48
C HIS A 110 -11.20 -9.70 -11.93
N ARG A 111 -11.55 -10.82 -11.30
CA ARG A 111 -12.89 -11.07 -10.72
C ARG A 111 -13.28 -10.11 -9.61
N TYR A 112 -12.33 -9.38 -9.05
CA TYR A 112 -12.57 -8.32 -8.05
C TYR A 112 -12.34 -6.92 -8.60
N GLY A 113 -12.24 -6.79 -9.93
CA GLY A 113 -12.06 -5.51 -10.62
C GLY A 113 -10.60 -5.03 -10.69
N GLY A 114 -9.63 -5.90 -10.39
CA GLY A 114 -8.22 -5.61 -10.53
C GLY A 114 -7.65 -5.91 -11.92
N LEU A 115 -6.38 -5.57 -12.13
CA LEU A 115 -5.65 -5.83 -13.38
C LEU A 115 -4.85 -7.14 -13.35
N ASN A 116 -4.76 -7.79 -12.21
CA ASN A 116 -4.03 -9.04 -12.00
C ASN A 116 -2.54 -8.97 -12.38
N PHE A 117 -1.91 -7.79 -12.29
CA PHE A 117 -0.50 -7.60 -12.66
C PHE A 117 0.45 -8.31 -11.71
N PRO A 118 1.61 -8.79 -12.19
CA PRO A 118 2.62 -9.40 -11.32
C PRO A 118 3.28 -8.35 -10.41
N ALA A 119 3.77 -8.80 -9.26
CA ALA A 119 4.47 -7.95 -8.28
C ALA A 119 5.64 -7.17 -8.88
N THR A 120 6.31 -7.69 -9.91
CA THR A 120 7.38 -7.01 -10.64
C THR A 120 6.91 -5.68 -11.25
N ILE A 121 5.74 -5.66 -11.88
CA ILE A 121 5.17 -4.45 -12.48
C ILE A 121 4.72 -3.48 -11.38
N TYR A 122 4.10 -3.99 -10.31
CA TYR A 122 3.75 -3.17 -9.14
C TYR A 122 4.99 -2.54 -8.49
N THR A 123 6.10 -3.27 -8.42
CA THR A 123 7.38 -2.75 -7.90
C THR A 123 7.88 -1.57 -8.73
N ALA A 124 7.77 -1.63 -10.07
CA ALA A 124 8.10 -0.52 -10.94
C ALA A 124 7.18 0.71 -10.74
N ILE A 125 5.88 0.48 -10.52
CA ILE A 125 4.94 1.54 -10.14
C ILE A 125 5.35 2.17 -8.80
N THR A 126 5.67 1.34 -7.81
CA THR A 126 6.15 1.78 -6.48
C THR A 126 7.38 2.68 -6.57
N GLU A 127 8.37 2.32 -7.39
CA GLU A 127 9.57 3.13 -7.65
C GLU A 127 9.20 4.50 -8.23
N MET A 128 8.38 4.54 -9.28
CA MET A 128 7.97 5.81 -9.92
C MET A 128 7.14 6.71 -9.00
N VAL A 129 6.19 6.16 -8.28
CA VAL A 129 5.37 6.92 -7.31
C VAL A 129 6.26 7.45 -6.18
N SER A 130 7.20 6.65 -5.68
CA SER A 130 8.14 7.05 -4.62
C SER A 130 9.11 8.14 -5.08
N ARG A 131 9.55 8.10 -6.33
CA ARG A 131 10.36 9.15 -6.94
C ARG A 131 9.58 10.47 -7.03
N ALA A 132 8.28 10.40 -7.28
CA ALA A 132 7.42 11.57 -7.34
C ALA A 132 7.06 12.11 -5.95
N ASP A 133 6.60 11.24 -5.05
CA ASP A 133 6.21 11.54 -3.66
C ASP A 133 6.25 10.27 -2.81
N ALA A 134 7.24 10.15 -1.95
CA ALA A 134 7.39 9.00 -1.07
C ALA A 134 6.25 8.88 -0.03
N SER A 135 5.62 10.00 0.35
CA SER A 135 4.46 9.98 1.26
C SER A 135 3.24 9.36 0.59
N LEU A 136 3.01 9.71 -0.68
CA LEU A 136 1.91 9.15 -1.47
C LEU A 136 2.09 7.64 -1.66
N GLN A 137 3.34 7.18 -1.86
CA GLN A 137 3.62 5.75 -1.98
C GLN A 137 3.20 4.98 -0.74
N ASN A 138 3.34 5.53 0.46
CA ASN A 138 2.87 4.85 1.67
C ASN A 138 1.34 4.68 1.68
N LEU A 139 0.59 5.59 1.10
CA LEU A 139 -0.87 5.44 0.96
C LEU A 139 -1.24 4.40 -0.10
N VAL A 140 -0.55 4.41 -1.24
CA VAL A 140 -0.74 3.41 -2.31
C VAL A 140 -0.30 2.03 -1.82
N GLY A 141 0.86 1.91 -1.16
CA GLY A 141 1.38 0.65 -0.65
C GLY A 141 0.51 -0.03 0.41
N LEU A 142 -0.31 0.75 1.14
CA LEU A 142 -1.25 0.17 2.10
C LEU A 142 -2.45 -0.54 1.45
N GLN A 143 -2.60 -0.45 0.12
CA GLN A 143 -3.50 -1.34 -0.62
C GLN A 143 -3.07 -2.81 -0.53
N ASP A 144 -1.83 -3.11 -0.14
CA ASP A 144 -1.31 -4.48 0.06
C ASP A 144 -2.09 -5.25 1.15
N ILE A 145 -2.83 -4.59 2.04
CA ILE A 145 -3.76 -5.30 2.93
C ILE A 145 -4.87 -6.01 2.15
N ALA A 146 -5.25 -5.50 0.98
CA ALA A 146 -6.21 -6.16 0.11
C ALA A 146 -5.66 -7.49 -0.44
N GLU A 147 -4.36 -7.58 -0.75
CA GLU A 147 -3.73 -8.86 -1.12
C GLU A 147 -3.79 -9.87 0.03
N THR A 148 -3.57 -9.41 1.27
CA THR A 148 -3.71 -10.27 2.46
C THR A 148 -5.14 -10.77 2.63
N ILE A 149 -6.15 -9.93 2.41
CA ILE A 149 -7.56 -10.32 2.42
C ILE A 149 -7.85 -11.29 1.26
N CYS A 150 -7.26 -11.04 0.09
CA CYS A 150 -7.39 -11.91 -1.08
C CYS A 150 -6.83 -13.32 -0.81
N GLU A 151 -5.67 -13.41 -0.18
CA GLU A 151 -5.00 -14.69 0.10
C GLU A 151 -5.67 -15.46 1.24
N PHE A 152 -6.01 -14.80 2.34
CA PHE A 152 -6.38 -15.45 3.60
C PHE A 152 -7.83 -15.24 4.04
N GLY A 153 -8.53 -14.24 3.50
CA GLY A 153 -9.93 -13.96 3.83
C GLY A 153 -10.91 -15.01 3.32
N SER A 154 -12.11 -15.02 3.86
CA SER A 154 -13.22 -15.81 3.32
C SER A 154 -13.70 -15.22 1.97
N GLU A 155 -14.48 -16.00 1.20
CA GLU A 155 -15.03 -15.49 -0.06
C GLU A 155 -15.98 -14.29 0.18
N GLU A 156 -16.74 -14.31 1.27
CA GLU A 156 -17.59 -13.18 1.66
C GLU A 156 -16.75 -11.92 1.94
N GLN A 157 -15.61 -12.06 2.62
CA GLN A 157 -14.68 -10.95 2.87
C GLN A 157 -14.06 -10.45 1.57
N ARG A 158 -13.62 -11.34 0.68
CA ARG A 158 -13.09 -10.96 -0.63
C ARG A 158 -14.11 -10.15 -1.44
N GLN A 159 -15.34 -10.62 -1.52
CA GLN A 159 -16.42 -9.93 -2.24
C GLN A 159 -16.79 -8.58 -1.61
N ALA A 160 -16.74 -8.49 -0.28
CA ALA A 160 -17.07 -7.24 0.42
C ALA A 160 -15.99 -6.16 0.30
N TYR A 161 -14.71 -6.54 0.27
CA TYR A 161 -13.60 -5.58 0.38
C TYR A 161 -12.84 -5.35 -0.93
N LEU A 162 -12.50 -6.41 -1.68
CA LEU A 162 -11.56 -6.27 -2.80
C LEU A 162 -12.08 -5.36 -3.94
N PRO A 163 -13.37 -5.43 -4.35
CA PRO A 163 -13.86 -4.50 -5.37
C PRO A 163 -13.82 -3.02 -4.92
N ARG A 164 -14.01 -2.76 -3.62
CA ARG A 164 -13.95 -1.41 -3.06
C ARG A 164 -12.52 -0.88 -3.04
N PHE A 165 -11.53 -1.75 -2.73
CA PHE A 165 -10.10 -1.42 -2.86
C PHE A 165 -9.72 -1.15 -4.31
N ALA A 166 -10.08 -2.04 -5.24
CA ALA A 166 -9.75 -1.88 -6.65
C ALA A 166 -10.25 -0.55 -7.24
N LYS A 167 -11.42 -0.09 -6.80
CA LYS A 167 -12.01 1.19 -7.22
C LYS A 167 -11.49 2.40 -6.43
N GLY A 168 -10.64 2.20 -5.42
CA GLY A 168 -10.21 3.27 -4.52
C GLY A 168 -11.32 3.87 -3.66
N GLU A 169 -12.43 3.15 -3.45
CA GLU A 169 -13.55 3.57 -2.59
C GLU A 169 -13.19 3.48 -1.11
N ILE A 170 -12.31 2.57 -0.77
CA ILE A 170 -11.70 2.41 0.56
C ILE A 170 -10.18 2.36 0.43
N ASP A 171 -9.54 2.82 1.47
CA ASP A 171 -8.11 2.76 1.69
C ASP A 171 -7.80 1.90 2.92
N GLY A 172 -6.56 1.54 3.10
CA GLY A 172 -6.15 0.60 4.12
C GLY A 172 -5.16 1.12 5.14
N SER A 173 -5.13 0.48 6.30
CA SER A 173 -4.03 0.56 7.24
C SER A 173 -3.65 -0.82 7.78
N MET A 174 -2.39 -0.96 8.19
CA MET A 174 -1.84 -2.19 8.78
C MET A 174 -1.50 -1.93 10.26
N ASP A 175 -2.35 -2.40 11.16
CA ASP A 175 -2.33 -2.03 12.57
C ASP A 175 -1.64 -3.10 13.41
N LEU A 176 -0.31 -3.05 13.45
CA LEU A 176 0.52 -4.04 14.14
C LEU A 176 1.11 -3.51 15.45
N THR A 177 1.83 -2.40 15.38
CA THR A 177 2.68 -1.85 16.44
C THR A 177 1.87 -1.29 17.62
N GLU A 178 2.39 -1.53 18.82
CA GLU A 178 1.90 -0.96 20.07
C GLU A 178 3.01 -0.18 20.79
N PRO A 179 2.73 0.64 21.83
CA PRO A 179 3.76 1.39 22.53
C PRO A 179 4.94 0.55 23.02
N ASP A 180 4.67 -0.67 23.49
CA ASP A 180 5.66 -1.59 24.05
C ASP A 180 6.02 -2.76 23.12
N SER A 181 5.48 -2.78 21.90
CA SER A 181 5.60 -3.93 20.99
C SER A 181 5.66 -3.47 19.53
N GLY A 182 6.87 -3.40 18.98
CA GLY A 182 7.12 -3.03 17.58
C GLY A 182 8.00 -4.07 16.90
N SER A 183 9.28 -4.14 17.24
CA SER A 183 10.19 -5.18 16.74
C SER A 183 9.78 -6.58 17.22
N ASP A 184 9.36 -6.68 18.48
CA ASP A 184 8.80 -7.90 19.04
C ASP A 184 7.27 -7.87 19.02
N LEU A 185 6.68 -8.24 17.89
CA LEU A 185 5.22 -8.32 17.72
C LEU A 185 4.59 -9.49 18.48
N GLN A 186 5.36 -10.42 19.05
CA GLN A 186 4.81 -11.50 19.88
C GLN A 186 4.18 -10.93 21.15
N SER A 187 4.69 -9.79 21.63
CA SER A 187 4.25 -9.12 22.85
C SER A 187 3.03 -8.21 22.66
N VAL A 188 2.41 -8.18 21.48
CA VAL A 188 1.15 -7.44 21.21
C VAL A 188 0.07 -7.81 22.21
N ARG A 189 -0.58 -6.79 22.78
CA ARG A 189 -1.57 -6.92 23.86
C ARG A 189 -2.97 -6.48 23.49
N LEU A 190 -3.17 -5.75 22.37
CA LEU A 190 -4.51 -5.40 21.90
C LEU A 190 -5.36 -6.65 21.87
N ARG A 191 -6.45 -6.63 22.62
CA ARG A 191 -7.30 -7.80 22.88
C ARG A 191 -8.36 -7.93 21.81
N ALA A 192 -8.53 -9.16 21.30
CA ALA A 192 -9.69 -9.57 20.52
C ALA A 192 -10.51 -10.56 21.36
N TYR A 193 -11.80 -10.32 21.48
CA TYR A 193 -12.70 -11.18 22.23
C TYR A 193 -14.04 -11.32 21.54
N GLN A 194 -14.79 -12.38 21.89
CA GLN A 194 -16.14 -12.60 21.38
C GLN A 194 -17.18 -12.26 22.46
N ASP A 195 -18.29 -11.68 22.01
CA ASP A 195 -19.49 -11.60 22.84
C ASP A 195 -20.20 -12.95 22.92
N LYS A 196 -21.35 -12.99 23.62
CA LYS A 196 -22.17 -14.20 23.77
C LYS A 196 -22.78 -14.71 22.44
N ASP A 197 -22.84 -13.86 21.44
CA ASP A 197 -23.41 -14.16 20.11
C ASP A 197 -22.31 -14.56 19.10
N GLY A 198 -21.02 -14.57 19.55
CA GLY A 198 -19.86 -14.95 18.74
C GLY A 198 -19.26 -13.82 17.90
N ASN A 199 -19.72 -12.58 18.07
CA ASN A 199 -19.19 -11.43 17.35
C ASN A 199 -17.84 -11.00 17.95
N TRP A 200 -16.86 -10.68 17.10
CA TRP A 200 -15.56 -10.21 17.53
C TRP A 200 -15.51 -8.72 17.80
N PHE A 201 -14.81 -8.36 18.87
CA PHE A 201 -14.51 -7.00 19.25
C PHE A 201 -13.03 -6.81 19.56
N LEU A 202 -12.50 -5.64 19.21
CA LEU A 202 -11.11 -5.24 19.48
C LEU A 202 -11.07 -4.15 20.55
N ASN A 203 -10.18 -4.32 21.54
CA ASN A 203 -9.99 -3.34 22.62
C ASN A 203 -8.51 -3.17 22.95
N GLY A 204 -8.02 -1.93 22.97
CA GLY A 204 -6.63 -1.59 23.26
C GLY A 204 -6.12 -0.45 22.39
N MET A 205 -4.79 -0.36 22.24
CA MET A 205 -4.14 0.74 21.56
C MET A 205 -3.17 0.24 20.48
N LYS A 206 -3.10 0.95 19.37
CA LYS A 206 -2.07 0.81 18.34
C LYS A 206 -1.33 2.13 18.17
N ARG A 207 -0.04 2.07 17.83
CA ARG A 207 0.80 3.27 17.70
C ARG A 207 1.67 3.19 16.44
N PHE A 208 2.02 4.36 15.92
CA PHE A 208 2.80 4.50 14.70
C PHE A 208 2.13 3.88 13.47
N ILE A 209 0.81 3.98 13.40
CA ILE A 209 0.02 3.38 12.32
C ILE A 209 -0.06 4.34 11.14
N THR A 210 0.61 4.00 10.06
CA THR A 210 0.54 4.73 8.80
C THR A 210 -0.87 4.66 8.25
N ASN A 211 -1.41 5.81 7.83
CA ASN A 211 -2.80 5.94 7.40
C ASN A 211 -3.82 5.41 8.42
N GLY A 212 -3.56 5.60 9.72
CA GLY A 212 -4.46 5.11 10.77
C GLY A 212 -5.85 5.77 10.79
N CYS A 213 -6.13 6.68 9.86
CA CYS A 213 -7.46 7.23 9.58
C CYS A 213 -8.16 6.55 8.40
N ALA A 214 -7.63 5.43 7.90
CA ALA A 214 -8.18 4.66 6.80
C ALA A 214 -9.58 4.14 7.08
N LYS A 215 -10.29 3.76 6.02
CA LYS A 215 -11.62 3.16 6.12
C LYS A 215 -11.59 1.67 6.49
N CYS A 216 -10.49 0.98 6.16
CA CYS A 216 -10.30 -0.44 6.43
C CYS A 216 -8.97 -0.68 7.14
N HIS A 217 -9.02 -1.44 8.24
CA HIS A 217 -7.89 -1.74 9.10
C HIS A 217 -7.64 -3.25 9.14
N LEU A 218 -6.39 -3.66 8.87
CA LEU A 218 -5.97 -5.04 9.08
C LEU A 218 -5.18 -5.10 10.38
N VAL A 219 -5.79 -5.70 11.43
CA VAL A 219 -5.35 -5.56 12.82
C VAL A 219 -4.81 -6.87 13.37
N LEU A 220 -3.57 -6.83 13.89
CA LEU A 220 -3.02 -7.95 14.67
C LEU A 220 -3.46 -7.81 16.13
N ALA A 221 -4.17 -8.82 16.65
CA ALA A 221 -4.71 -8.79 18.01
C ALA A 221 -4.56 -10.13 18.72
N ARG A 222 -4.52 -10.10 20.07
CA ARG A 222 -4.48 -11.28 20.91
C ARG A 222 -5.89 -11.83 21.10
N SER A 223 -6.14 -12.98 20.48
CA SER A 223 -7.42 -13.69 20.52
C SER A 223 -7.45 -14.87 21.49
N GLU A 224 -6.28 -15.24 22.06
CA GLU A 224 -6.18 -16.36 22.99
C GLU A 224 -5.78 -15.85 24.38
N GLU A 225 -6.68 -16.00 25.34
CA GLU A 225 -6.40 -15.65 26.74
C GLU A 225 -5.26 -16.51 27.32
N GLY A 226 -4.46 -15.92 28.23
CA GLY A 226 -3.36 -16.60 28.90
C GLY A 226 -2.14 -16.89 28.03
N THR A 227 -2.12 -16.42 26.77
CA THR A 227 -0.95 -16.57 25.90
C THR A 227 -0.08 -15.30 25.89
N THR A 228 1.25 -15.49 25.76
CA THR A 228 2.22 -14.39 25.72
C THR A 228 3.10 -14.44 24.46
N ASP A 229 2.91 -15.41 23.59
CA ASP A 229 3.68 -15.61 22.36
C ASP A 229 2.83 -15.35 21.10
N GLY A 230 3.46 -15.46 19.93
CA GLY A 230 2.83 -15.23 18.62
C GLY A 230 1.71 -16.21 18.29
N ARG A 231 1.61 -17.36 18.98
CA ARG A 231 0.54 -18.35 18.78
C ARG A 231 -0.78 -17.89 19.38
N GLY A 232 -0.78 -16.87 20.22
CA GLY A 232 -1.99 -16.25 20.74
C GLY A 232 -2.58 -15.15 19.86
N LEU A 233 -1.96 -14.85 18.72
CA LEU A 233 -2.29 -13.72 17.85
C LEU A 233 -3.05 -14.15 16.60
N SER A 234 -4.13 -13.43 16.30
CA SER A 234 -4.96 -13.59 15.11
C SER A 234 -5.04 -12.26 14.33
N MET A 235 -5.44 -12.35 13.07
CA MET A 235 -5.63 -11.20 12.20
C MET A 235 -7.11 -10.87 12.08
N PHE A 236 -7.43 -9.59 12.11
CA PHE A 236 -8.81 -9.10 12.04
C PHE A 236 -8.94 -7.99 11.00
N ILE A 237 -10.11 -7.93 10.36
CA ILE A 237 -10.54 -6.78 9.55
C ILE A 237 -11.49 -5.96 10.42
N ALA A 238 -11.22 -4.66 10.54
CA ALA A 238 -12.11 -3.69 11.17
C ALA A 238 -12.37 -2.52 10.21
N GLU A 239 -13.57 -1.98 10.21
CA GLU A 239 -13.89 -0.75 9.49
C GLU A 239 -13.85 0.45 10.43
N ALA A 240 -13.54 1.63 9.87
CA ALA A 240 -13.61 2.89 10.60
C ALA A 240 -15.02 3.08 11.19
N CYS A 241 -15.09 3.34 12.48
CA CYS A 241 -16.33 3.53 13.20
C CYS A 241 -16.10 4.46 14.41
N PRO A 242 -17.15 4.98 15.07
CA PRO A 242 -16.99 5.88 16.22
C PRO A 242 -16.20 5.31 17.39
N GLN A 243 -16.11 3.98 17.52
CA GLN A 243 -15.36 3.29 18.58
C GLN A 243 -13.85 3.24 18.28
N LEU A 244 -13.44 3.42 17.02
CA LEU A 244 -12.04 3.52 16.60
C LEU A 244 -11.63 4.99 16.57
N VAL A 245 -10.85 5.41 17.55
CA VAL A 245 -10.50 6.82 17.74
C VAL A 245 -9.05 7.08 17.37
N VAL A 246 -8.81 8.03 16.45
CA VAL A 246 -7.49 8.60 16.25
C VAL A 246 -7.20 9.58 17.40
N ARG A 247 -6.20 9.28 18.22
CA ARG A 247 -5.83 10.10 19.38
C ARG A 247 -4.92 11.25 19.03
N ARG A 248 -4.03 11.01 18.09
CA ARG A 248 -3.07 12.00 17.54
C ARG A 248 -2.41 11.47 16.27
N ILE A 249 -1.72 12.35 15.56
CA ILE A 249 -0.75 12.00 14.52
C ILE A 249 0.66 12.33 15.01
N GLU A 250 1.65 11.58 14.55
CA GLU A 250 3.05 11.71 14.97
C GLU A 250 3.78 12.76 14.12
N HIS A 251 4.68 13.52 14.74
CA HIS A 251 5.68 14.32 14.04
C HIS A 251 6.82 13.41 13.59
N LYS A 252 7.17 13.48 12.31
CA LYS A 252 8.16 12.60 11.67
C LYS A 252 9.34 13.39 11.15
N LEU A 253 10.47 12.71 10.90
CA LEU A 253 11.67 13.30 10.28
C LEU A 253 11.53 13.50 8.76
N GLY A 254 10.57 12.86 8.12
CA GLY A 254 10.27 12.94 6.70
C GLY A 254 8.98 12.22 6.37
N ILE A 255 8.63 12.17 5.08
CA ILE A 255 7.39 11.53 4.61
C ILE A 255 6.18 12.18 5.33
N HIS A 256 6.15 13.52 5.35
CA HIS A 256 5.16 14.27 6.11
C HIS A 256 3.77 14.24 5.48
N GLY A 257 3.66 14.05 4.17
CA GLY A 257 2.38 14.05 3.45
C GLY A 257 1.42 12.89 3.81
N VAL A 258 1.87 11.88 4.60
CA VAL A 258 1.03 10.80 5.11
C VAL A 258 0.90 10.87 6.62
N ALA A 259 -0.31 10.68 7.16
CA ALA A 259 -0.54 10.61 8.61
C ALA A 259 -0.01 9.28 9.18
N THR A 260 0.67 9.37 10.32
CA THR A 260 1.03 8.22 11.15
C THR A 260 0.37 8.41 12.51
N ALA A 261 -0.56 7.53 12.86
CA ALA A 261 -1.51 7.77 13.96
C ALA A 261 -1.26 6.88 15.19
N GLU A 262 -1.73 7.38 16.34
CA GLU A 262 -2.02 6.60 17.53
C GLU A 262 -3.53 6.32 17.56
N LEU A 263 -3.91 5.03 17.65
CA LEU A 263 -5.28 4.56 17.57
C LEU A 263 -5.73 3.97 18.90
N GLN A 264 -6.95 4.29 19.32
CA GLN A 264 -7.64 3.67 20.44
C GLN A 264 -8.82 2.87 19.94
N TYR A 265 -8.83 1.59 20.24
CA TYR A 265 -9.91 0.65 19.99
C TYR A 265 -10.77 0.53 21.25
N ASN A 266 -12.04 0.91 21.19
CA ASN A 266 -13.00 0.87 22.29
C ASN A 266 -14.12 -0.10 21.94
N ASP A 267 -13.82 -1.40 22.00
CA ASP A 267 -14.74 -2.48 21.60
C ASP A 267 -15.20 -2.33 20.14
N VAL A 268 -14.22 -2.13 19.24
CA VAL A 268 -14.44 -1.99 17.81
C VAL A 268 -14.90 -3.30 17.21
N PRO A 269 -16.06 -3.35 16.54
CA PRO A 269 -16.49 -4.55 15.82
C PRO A 269 -15.47 -4.98 14.76
N ALA A 270 -15.20 -6.29 14.69
CA ALA A 270 -14.21 -6.80 13.76
C ALA A 270 -14.60 -8.17 13.21
N GLN A 271 -13.95 -8.58 12.12
CA GLN A 271 -14.10 -9.88 11.51
C GLN A 271 -12.76 -10.60 11.56
N LEU A 272 -12.78 -11.87 11.99
CA LEU A 272 -11.59 -12.72 11.91
C LEU A 272 -11.19 -12.91 10.44
N CYS A 273 -9.96 -12.57 10.08
CA CYS A 273 -9.39 -12.83 8.76
C CYS A 273 -8.55 -14.11 8.81
N GLY A 274 -8.96 -15.11 8.04
CA GLY A 274 -8.30 -16.42 8.05
C GLY A 274 -8.56 -17.23 9.32
N GLN A 275 -7.57 -17.95 9.80
CA GLN A 275 -7.66 -18.85 10.96
C GLN A 275 -7.11 -18.20 12.23
N ARG A 276 -7.75 -18.46 13.36
CA ARG A 276 -7.24 -18.10 14.69
C ARG A 276 -5.80 -18.60 14.89
N ARG A 277 -5.00 -17.86 15.65
CA ARG A 277 -3.64 -18.23 16.07
C ARG A 277 -2.61 -18.24 14.92
N ARG A 278 -2.97 -17.75 13.72
CA ARG A 278 -2.09 -17.66 12.56
C ARG A 278 -1.71 -16.22 12.19
N GLY A 279 -2.22 -15.23 12.92
CA GLY A 279 -2.04 -13.81 12.61
C GLY A 279 -0.59 -13.43 12.40
N LEU A 280 0.27 -13.61 13.41
CA LEU A 280 1.69 -13.26 13.30
C LEU A 280 2.48 -14.25 12.44
N THR A 281 2.36 -15.55 12.74
CA THR A 281 3.26 -16.58 12.19
C THR A 281 3.07 -16.84 10.70
N ARG A 282 1.92 -16.47 10.14
CA ARG A 282 1.63 -16.66 8.72
C ARG A 282 1.25 -15.36 8.04
N TYR A 283 0.19 -14.68 8.48
CA TYR A 283 -0.42 -13.58 7.73
C TYR A 283 0.43 -12.31 7.76
N VAL A 284 0.88 -11.88 8.95
CA VAL A 284 1.80 -10.74 9.07
C VAL A 284 3.12 -11.02 8.37
N MET A 285 3.64 -12.25 8.45
CA MET A 285 4.91 -12.57 7.79
C MET A 285 4.80 -12.54 6.27
N SER A 286 3.68 -13.02 5.68
CA SER A 286 3.41 -12.90 4.25
C SER A 286 3.34 -11.42 3.83
N LEU A 287 2.48 -10.65 4.49
CA LEU A 287 2.32 -9.21 4.25
C LEU A 287 3.64 -8.44 4.36
N MET A 288 4.43 -8.68 5.42
CA MET A 288 5.71 -8.01 5.63
C MET A 288 6.77 -8.37 4.59
N ASN A 289 6.70 -9.53 3.97
CA ASN A 289 7.62 -9.88 2.89
C ASN A 289 7.34 -9.03 1.64
N GLY A 290 6.08 -8.85 1.26
CA GLY A 290 5.68 -7.92 0.20
C GLY A 290 6.09 -6.48 0.51
N ALA A 291 5.78 -6.01 1.73
CA ALA A 291 6.14 -4.67 2.18
C ALA A 291 7.66 -4.39 2.14
N ARG A 292 8.51 -5.38 2.43
CA ARG A 292 9.98 -5.22 2.33
C ARG A 292 10.44 -4.98 0.89
N VAL A 293 9.83 -5.64 -0.09
CA VAL A 293 10.11 -5.40 -1.51
C VAL A 293 9.67 -3.98 -1.88
N ALA A 294 8.46 -3.58 -1.50
CA ALA A 294 7.94 -2.24 -1.76
C ALA A 294 8.80 -1.14 -1.14
N ILE A 295 9.26 -1.31 0.11
CA ILE A 295 10.18 -0.34 0.76
C ILE A 295 11.54 -0.27 0.04
N SER A 296 12.03 -1.36 -0.52
CA SER A 296 13.26 -1.35 -1.31
C SER A 296 13.09 -0.51 -2.59
N ALA A 297 11.97 -0.67 -3.29
CA ALA A 297 11.62 0.15 -4.44
C ALA A 297 11.38 1.62 -4.06
N GLN A 298 10.75 1.87 -2.90
CA GLN A 298 10.59 3.23 -2.37
C GLN A 298 11.94 3.90 -2.13
N ALA A 299 12.88 3.21 -1.51
CA ALA A 299 14.22 3.73 -1.27
C ALA A 299 14.95 4.05 -2.59
N LEU A 300 14.78 3.21 -3.61
CA LEU A 300 15.34 3.43 -4.94
C LEU A 300 14.73 4.68 -5.59
N GLY A 301 13.40 4.83 -5.57
CA GLY A 301 12.72 6.00 -6.12
C GLY A 301 13.16 7.31 -5.47
N ILE A 302 13.33 7.34 -4.14
CA ILE A 302 13.86 8.50 -3.40
C ILE A 302 15.32 8.80 -3.84
N ALA A 303 16.15 7.77 -3.97
CA ALA A 303 17.53 7.91 -4.43
C ALA A 303 17.60 8.45 -5.86
N GLU A 304 16.72 8.00 -6.75
CA GLU A 304 16.60 8.52 -8.11
C GLU A 304 16.22 10.00 -8.13
N ALA A 305 15.23 10.43 -7.34
CA ALA A 305 14.84 11.82 -7.24
C ALA A 305 16.06 12.69 -6.85
N ALA A 306 16.80 12.30 -5.83
CA ALA A 306 18.00 13.00 -5.39
C ALA A 306 19.11 12.99 -6.46
N TYR A 307 19.32 11.86 -7.13
CA TYR A 307 20.32 11.74 -8.20
C TYR A 307 20.02 12.67 -9.38
N PHE A 308 18.77 12.70 -9.84
CA PHE A 308 18.43 13.55 -10.99
C PHE A 308 18.51 15.03 -10.67
N GLU A 309 18.15 15.46 -9.47
CA GLU A 309 18.33 16.84 -9.02
C GLU A 309 19.82 17.21 -8.92
N ALA A 310 20.63 16.35 -8.32
CA ALA A 310 22.08 16.56 -8.24
C ALA A 310 22.74 16.63 -9.63
N LYS A 311 22.36 15.72 -10.53
CA LYS A 311 22.85 15.69 -11.92
C LYS A 311 22.47 16.94 -12.69
N LYS A 312 21.22 17.40 -12.54
CA LYS A 312 20.75 18.65 -13.14
C LYS A 312 21.59 19.83 -12.65
N TYR A 313 21.72 19.97 -11.32
CA TYR A 313 22.54 21.03 -10.73
C TYR A 313 23.98 20.98 -11.22
N ALA A 314 24.62 19.81 -11.26
CA ALA A 314 25.99 19.65 -11.75
C ALA A 314 26.14 20.09 -13.22
N SER A 315 25.12 19.86 -14.04
CA SER A 315 25.16 20.28 -15.46
C SER A 315 24.97 21.78 -15.66
N GLU A 316 24.30 22.45 -14.73
CA GLU A 316 24.00 23.91 -14.81
C GLU A 316 25.03 24.75 -14.05
N ARG A 317 25.63 24.20 -12.99
CA ARG A 317 26.64 24.92 -12.18
C ARG A 317 27.97 24.99 -12.88
N GLU A 318 28.41 26.20 -13.22
CA GLU A 318 29.73 26.45 -13.81
C GLU A 318 30.77 26.82 -12.76
N GLN A 319 31.95 26.20 -12.84
CA GLN A 319 33.19 26.57 -12.18
C GLN A 319 34.35 26.44 -13.17
N PHE A 320 35.28 27.37 -13.15
CA PHE A 320 36.41 27.39 -14.07
C PHE A 320 36.00 27.29 -15.56
N LYS A 321 34.87 27.91 -15.95
CA LYS A 321 34.26 27.87 -17.28
C LYS A 321 33.84 26.49 -17.78
N LYS A 322 33.52 25.57 -16.88
CA LYS A 322 32.98 24.24 -17.16
C LYS A 322 31.88 23.93 -16.17
N SER A 323 30.91 23.09 -16.57
CA SER A 323 29.99 22.44 -15.62
C SER A 323 30.76 21.53 -14.69
N ILE A 324 30.34 21.41 -13.44
CA ILE A 324 30.97 20.57 -12.40
C ILE A 324 30.63 19.11 -12.54
#